data_3ff7319d97a2332ddf361400b9059c6b
#
_entry.id   3ff7319d97a2332ddf361400b9059c6b
#
_cell.length_a   1.000
_cell.length_b   1.000
_cell.length_c   1.000
_cell.angle_alpha   90.00
_cell.angle_beta   90.00
_cell.angle_gamma   90.00
#
_symmetry.space_group_name_H-M   'P 1'
#
loop_
_entity.id
_entity.type
_entity.pdbx_description
1 polymer ?
#
loop_
_entity_poly.entity_id
_entity_poly.type
_entity_poly.pdbx_seq_one_letter_code
_entity_poly.pdbx_strand_id
1 'polypeptide(L)'
;MAATRNLAQASASTPPSGGGKSSLTLLSRRQPVLDLVVQRAVRGPGLPVRATLRRWASAALARDAHVTLRFVGASEGRALNRTYRGRDYATNVLTFVYDSGAPLAGDIVVCMPVVRREARAQRKALRAHLAHLVVHGMLHLQGHDHERDADATSMEARETAILRRLRYADPYAEA
;
A
#
# COMPACT_ATOMS: atom_id res chain seq x y z
N MET A 1 18.87 10.50 -64.17
CA MET A 1 20.16 9.85 -64.49
C MET A 1 20.43 8.86 -63.39
N ALA A 2 20.16 7.63 -63.65
CA ALA A 2 21.11 6.57 -64.09
C ALA A 2 22.08 6.27 -62.95
N ALA A 3 22.11 5.17 -62.44
CA ALA A 3 22.29 3.74 -62.68
C ALA A 3 23.28 3.26 -61.60
N THR A 4 23.49 2.10 -61.12
CA THR A 4 23.29 0.74 -61.56
C THR A 4 23.77 -0.21 -60.46
N ARG A 5 23.03 -1.26 -60.23
CA ARG A 5 23.38 -2.66 -59.85
C ARG A 5 24.80 -2.98 -59.33
N ASN A 6 24.91 -3.79 -58.26
CA ASN A 6 25.41 -5.14 -58.47
C ASN A 6 25.03 -6.12 -57.35
N LEU A 7 24.63 -7.32 -57.76
CA LEU A 7 24.38 -8.52 -56.97
C LEU A 7 25.73 -9.22 -56.70
N ALA A 8 25.87 -9.83 -55.53
CA ALA A 8 26.68 -11.04 -55.37
C ALA A 8 26.06 -11.91 -54.25
N GLN A 9 25.66 -13.11 -54.66
CA GLN A 9 25.26 -14.24 -53.80
C GLN A 9 26.52 -14.88 -53.20
N ALA A 10 26.41 -15.37 -51.96
CA ALA A 10 27.07 -16.63 -51.54
C ALA A 10 26.57 -17.11 -50.16
N SER A 11 25.90 -18.18 -50.21
CA SER A 11 26.07 -19.47 -49.51
C SER A 11 25.80 -19.57 -48.02
N ALA A 12 24.83 -20.44 -47.78
CA ALA A 12 24.38 -20.99 -46.50
C ALA A 12 25.53 -21.64 -45.70
N SER A 13 25.51 -21.40 -44.39
CA SER A 13 26.15 -22.28 -43.42
C SER A 13 25.23 -22.35 -42.18
N THR A 14 24.67 -23.52 -41.96
CA THR A 14 23.90 -23.91 -40.78
C THR A 14 24.81 -23.95 -39.57
N PRO A 15 24.51 -23.26 -38.43
CA PRO A 15 25.17 -23.52 -37.17
C PRO A 15 24.46 -24.65 -36.41
N PRO A 16 25.21 -25.39 -35.57
CA PRO A 16 24.74 -26.60 -34.92
C PRO A 16 23.72 -26.31 -33.80
N SER A 17 22.78 -27.24 -33.67
CA SER A 17 21.85 -27.31 -32.55
C SER A 17 22.59 -27.55 -31.23
N GLY A 18 22.83 -26.48 -30.49
CA GLY A 18 23.27 -26.50 -29.09
C GLY A 18 22.07 -26.35 -28.18
N GLY A 19 21.65 -27.44 -27.55
CA GLY A 19 20.62 -27.43 -26.51
C GLY A 19 21.07 -26.62 -25.30
N GLY A 20 20.80 -25.34 -25.34
CA GLY A 20 20.91 -24.46 -24.18
C GLY A 20 19.75 -24.72 -23.24
N LYS A 21 20.00 -25.48 -22.19
CA LYS A 21 19.11 -25.54 -21.02
C LYS A 21 18.99 -24.10 -20.49
N SER A 22 17.89 -23.42 -20.80
CA SER A 22 17.53 -22.18 -20.15
C SER A 22 17.31 -22.48 -18.66
N SER A 23 18.34 -22.29 -17.88
CA SER A 23 18.23 -22.16 -16.44
C SER A 23 17.41 -20.90 -16.17
N LEU A 24 16.10 -21.07 -16.05
CA LEU A 24 15.23 -20.09 -15.40
C LEU A 24 15.71 -19.99 -13.95
N THR A 25 16.68 -19.11 -13.73
CA THR A 25 17.05 -18.68 -12.39
C THR A 25 15.80 -18.01 -11.82
N LEU A 26 15.03 -18.76 -11.03
CA LEU A 26 14.01 -18.22 -10.15
C LEU A 26 14.73 -17.24 -9.22
N LEU A 27 14.80 -15.98 -9.64
CA LEU A 27 15.16 -14.89 -8.74
C LEU A 27 14.13 -14.92 -7.63
N SER A 28 14.50 -15.53 -6.51
CA SER A 28 13.73 -15.46 -5.26
C SER A 28 13.51 -13.99 -4.97
N ARG A 29 12.29 -13.52 -5.24
CA ARG A 29 11.92 -12.14 -4.93
C ARG A 29 12.03 -11.97 -3.43
N ARG A 30 13.08 -11.30 -2.98
CA ARG A 30 13.25 -10.92 -1.59
C ARG A 30 11.97 -10.26 -1.10
N GLN A 31 11.50 -10.70 0.06
CA GLN A 31 10.36 -10.05 0.70
C GLN A 31 10.71 -8.60 1.06
N PRO A 32 9.82 -7.64 0.80
CA PRO A 32 10.05 -6.25 1.17
C PRO A 32 10.29 -6.11 2.66
N VAL A 33 11.21 -5.22 3.02
CA VAL A 33 11.54 -4.89 4.41
C VAL A 33 10.73 -3.69 4.86
N LEU A 34 10.01 -3.85 5.96
CA LEU A 34 9.29 -2.78 6.64
C LEU A 34 10.04 -2.35 7.91
N ASP A 35 10.54 -1.12 7.93
CA ASP A 35 10.87 -0.44 9.15
C ASP A 35 9.66 0.34 9.64
N LEU A 36 9.06 -0.13 10.76
CA LEU A 36 7.83 0.44 11.30
C LEU A 36 8.07 1.07 12.67
N VAL A 37 7.86 2.37 12.75
CA VAL A 37 7.76 3.12 14.00
C VAL A 37 6.28 3.23 14.38
N VAL A 38 5.95 2.94 15.64
CA VAL A 38 4.57 3.10 16.16
C VAL A 38 4.58 4.14 17.27
N GLN A 39 3.85 5.22 17.04
CA GLN A 39 3.67 6.32 17.99
C GLN A 39 2.23 6.33 18.53
N ARG A 40 2.10 6.46 19.84
CA ARG A 40 0.80 6.47 20.53
C ARG A 40 0.65 7.74 21.34
N ALA A 41 0.06 8.78 20.74
CA ALA A 41 -0.29 10.02 21.40
C ALA A 41 -1.58 9.87 22.24
N VAL A 42 -2.31 8.77 22.04
CA VAL A 42 -3.51 8.43 22.83
C VAL A 42 -3.35 7.08 23.52
N ARG A 43 -4.02 6.95 24.67
CA ARG A 43 -4.13 5.69 25.42
C ARG A 43 -5.58 5.18 25.36
N GLY A 44 -5.79 3.94 25.71
CA GLY A 44 -7.11 3.36 25.84
C GLY A 44 -7.28 2.02 25.13
N PRO A 45 -8.44 1.35 25.36
CA PRO A 45 -8.71 0.03 24.82
C PRO A 45 -8.81 0.05 23.28
N GLY A 46 -8.49 -1.10 22.67
CA GLY A 46 -8.65 -1.29 21.23
C GLY A 46 -7.46 -0.89 20.37
N LEU A 47 -6.37 -0.34 20.96
CA LEU A 47 -5.12 -0.13 20.23
C LEU A 47 -4.40 -1.47 20.04
N PRO A 48 -4.13 -1.91 18.79
CA PRO A 48 -3.46 -3.17 18.54
C PRO A 48 -2.00 -3.15 19.00
N VAL A 49 -1.47 -4.31 19.37
CA VAL A 49 -0.03 -4.45 19.68
C VAL A 49 0.82 -4.26 18.42
N ARG A 50 2.09 -3.85 18.60
CA ARG A 50 3.02 -3.57 17.49
C ARG A 50 3.11 -4.72 16.46
N ALA A 51 3.15 -5.96 16.94
CA ALA A 51 3.22 -7.13 16.06
C ALA A 51 2.01 -7.24 15.12
N THR A 52 0.81 -6.91 15.61
CA THR A 52 -0.41 -6.87 14.79
C THR A 52 -0.34 -5.78 13.73
N LEU A 53 0.08 -4.56 14.13
CA LEU A 53 0.23 -3.43 13.21
C LEU A 53 1.26 -3.72 12.12
N ARG A 54 2.41 -4.29 12.50
CA ARG A 54 3.43 -4.74 11.55
C ARG A 54 2.86 -5.76 10.57
N ARG A 55 2.10 -6.75 11.04
CA ARG A 55 1.48 -7.77 10.17
C ARG A 55 0.53 -7.13 9.14
N TRP A 56 -0.27 -6.15 9.55
CA TRP A 56 -1.19 -5.45 8.64
C TRP A 56 -0.43 -4.62 7.60
N ALA A 57 0.51 -3.81 8.04
CA ALA A 57 1.30 -2.96 7.16
C ALA A 57 2.15 -3.80 6.18
N SER A 58 2.82 -4.87 6.66
CA SER A 58 3.60 -5.76 5.79
C SER A 58 2.76 -6.51 4.76
N ALA A 59 1.49 -6.81 5.06
CA ALA A 59 0.60 -7.48 4.11
C ALA A 59 0.27 -6.62 2.88
N ALA A 60 0.34 -5.30 3.00
CA ALA A 60 0.11 -4.33 1.93
C ALA A 60 1.41 -3.85 1.26
N LEU A 61 2.58 -4.27 1.76
CA LEU A 61 3.87 -3.76 1.31
C LEU A 61 4.31 -4.43 0.01
N ALA A 62 4.67 -3.64 -1.00
CA ALA A 62 5.19 -4.12 -2.28
C ALA A 62 6.69 -3.84 -2.47
N ARG A 63 7.28 -2.94 -1.69
CA ARG A 63 8.69 -2.52 -1.73
C ARG A 63 9.17 -2.10 -0.35
N ASP A 64 10.49 -2.02 -0.13
CA ASP A 64 11.08 -1.59 1.14
C ASP A 64 10.53 -0.23 1.56
N ALA A 65 10.23 -0.05 2.86
CA ALA A 65 9.62 1.17 3.37
C ALA A 65 10.02 1.49 4.81
N HIS A 66 10.14 2.79 5.10
CA HIS A 66 10.21 3.38 6.43
C HIS A 66 8.87 4.08 6.72
N VAL A 67 8.10 3.58 7.66
CA VAL A 67 6.75 4.08 7.94
C VAL A 67 6.58 4.39 9.41
N THR A 68 6.08 5.60 9.72
CA THR A 68 5.55 5.89 11.05
C THR A 68 4.02 5.72 11.06
N LEU A 69 3.52 4.90 11.95
CA LEU A 69 2.10 4.77 12.23
C LEU A 69 1.79 5.45 13.55
N ARG A 70 1.09 6.60 13.48
CA ARG A 70 0.79 7.45 14.64
C ARG A 70 -0.70 7.42 14.99
N PHE A 71 -1.02 7.11 16.23
CA PHE A 71 -2.40 7.14 16.76
C PHE A 71 -2.62 8.41 17.55
N VAL A 72 -3.63 9.22 17.15
CA VAL A 72 -3.88 10.56 17.67
C VAL A 72 -5.29 10.71 18.22
N GLY A 73 -5.51 11.76 19.04
CA GLY A 73 -6.80 12.23 19.50
C GLY A 73 -7.48 13.15 18.49
N ALA A 74 -8.73 13.56 18.80
CA ALA A 74 -9.52 14.42 17.91
C ALA A 74 -8.89 15.80 17.67
N SER A 75 -8.32 16.41 18.71
CA SER A 75 -7.69 17.74 18.63
C SER A 75 -6.49 17.73 17.66
N GLU A 76 -5.57 16.78 17.82
CA GLU A 76 -4.41 16.64 16.93
C GLU A 76 -4.83 16.25 15.51
N GLY A 77 -5.76 15.29 15.37
CA GLY A 77 -6.29 14.89 14.06
C GLY A 77 -6.95 16.06 13.31
N ARG A 78 -7.73 16.91 14.01
CA ARG A 78 -8.30 18.12 13.43
C ARG A 78 -7.23 19.14 13.02
N ALA A 79 -6.24 19.37 13.89
CA ALA A 79 -5.14 20.29 13.59
C ALA A 79 -4.36 19.87 12.35
N LEU A 80 -4.00 18.58 12.24
CA LEU A 80 -3.31 18.03 11.08
C LEU A 80 -4.16 18.14 9.80
N ASN A 81 -5.45 17.79 9.86
CA ASN A 81 -6.33 17.87 8.70
C ASN A 81 -6.52 19.33 8.23
N ARG A 82 -6.63 20.28 9.17
CA ARG A 82 -6.70 21.70 8.86
C ARG A 82 -5.40 22.20 8.20
N THR A 83 -4.26 21.86 8.77
CA THR A 83 -2.96 22.36 8.28
C THR A 83 -2.63 21.81 6.90
N TYR A 84 -2.87 20.53 6.65
CA TYR A 84 -2.38 19.85 5.43
C TYR A 84 -3.45 19.64 4.36
N ARG A 85 -4.74 19.68 4.73
CA ARG A 85 -5.87 19.48 3.79
C ARG A 85 -6.84 20.66 3.75
N GLY A 86 -6.63 21.71 4.56
CA GLY A 86 -7.51 22.87 4.64
C GLY A 86 -8.89 22.57 5.24
N ARG A 87 -9.07 21.42 5.93
CA ARG A 87 -10.36 20.97 6.43
C ARG A 87 -10.40 21.00 7.96
N ASP A 88 -11.29 21.82 8.53
CA ASP A 88 -11.36 22.06 9.97
C ASP A 88 -12.22 21.03 10.73
N TYR A 89 -11.95 19.75 10.51
CA TYR A 89 -12.51 18.61 11.26
C TYR A 89 -11.50 17.48 11.33
N ALA A 90 -11.65 16.57 12.30
CA ALA A 90 -10.81 15.38 12.38
C ALA A 90 -11.31 14.30 11.39
N THR A 91 -10.43 13.80 10.54
CA THR A 91 -10.66 12.63 9.67
C THR A 91 -10.16 11.35 10.33
N ASN A 92 -10.52 10.18 9.82
CA ASN A 92 -10.12 8.87 10.35
C ASN A 92 -8.64 8.57 10.12
N VAL A 93 -8.12 8.82 8.92
CA VAL A 93 -6.72 8.59 8.54
C VAL A 93 -6.20 9.73 7.67
N LEU A 94 -4.93 10.05 7.85
CA LEU A 94 -4.14 10.93 6.98
C LEU A 94 -2.86 10.20 6.61
N THR A 95 -2.46 10.32 5.34
CA THR A 95 -1.23 9.74 4.82
C THR A 95 -0.34 10.84 4.25
N PHE A 96 0.94 10.82 4.63
CA PHE A 96 1.96 11.76 4.21
C PHE A 96 3.10 11.01 3.54
N VAL A 97 3.32 11.24 2.26
CA VAL A 97 4.43 10.67 1.50
C VAL A 97 5.59 11.67 1.52
N TYR A 98 6.75 11.25 2.02
CA TYR A 98 7.96 12.07 2.05
C TYR A 98 8.90 11.72 0.91
N ASP A 99 9.02 10.41 0.61
CA ASP A 99 9.79 9.89 -0.51
C ASP A 99 9.05 8.72 -1.12
N SER A 100 8.82 8.79 -2.43
CA SER A 100 8.20 7.73 -3.23
C SER A 100 9.21 6.76 -3.86
N GLY A 101 10.51 6.94 -3.56
CA GLY A 101 11.59 6.07 -4.02
C GLY A 101 11.66 4.71 -3.33
N ALA A 102 12.84 4.14 -3.29
CA ALA A 102 13.11 2.89 -2.57
C ALA A 102 14.34 3.09 -1.65
N PRO A 103 14.15 3.04 -0.30
CA PRO A 103 12.91 2.73 0.40
C PRO A 103 11.87 3.86 0.35
N LEU A 104 10.60 3.50 0.28
CA LEU A 104 9.48 4.42 0.47
C LEU A 104 9.53 5.02 1.89
N ALA A 105 9.25 6.32 2.05
CA ALA A 105 9.18 6.95 3.36
C ALA A 105 7.88 7.75 3.54
N GLY A 106 7.23 7.59 4.69
CA GLY A 106 6.02 8.35 4.99
C GLY A 106 5.38 8.02 6.33
N ASP A 107 4.33 8.79 6.65
CA ASP A 107 3.55 8.66 7.88
C ASP A 107 2.09 8.32 7.59
N ILE A 108 1.51 7.50 8.44
CA ILE A 108 0.08 7.22 8.51
C ILE A 108 -0.42 7.66 9.88
N VAL A 109 -1.30 8.65 9.92
CA VAL A 109 -1.88 9.17 11.15
C VAL A 109 -3.32 8.71 11.29
N VAL A 110 -3.64 8.01 12.35
CA VAL A 110 -4.96 7.42 12.63
C VAL A 110 -5.62 8.13 13.81
N CYS A 111 -6.77 8.77 13.57
CA CYS A 111 -7.54 9.49 14.61
C CYS A 111 -8.50 8.53 15.32
N MET A 112 -8.12 8.03 16.49
CA MET A 112 -8.86 6.99 17.21
C MET A 112 -10.30 7.34 17.57
N PRO A 113 -10.65 8.57 17.98
CA PRO A 113 -12.05 8.95 18.24
C PRO A 113 -12.95 8.82 17.01
N VAL A 114 -12.44 9.22 15.84
CA VAL A 114 -13.18 9.11 14.56
C VAL A 114 -13.37 7.64 14.19
N VAL A 115 -12.29 6.88 14.20
CA VAL A 115 -12.30 5.43 13.84
C VAL A 115 -13.27 4.65 14.74
N ARG A 116 -13.29 4.93 16.06
CA ARG A 116 -14.25 4.28 16.97
C ARG A 116 -15.70 4.64 16.66
N ARG A 117 -15.97 5.90 16.30
CA ARG A 117 -17.30 6.36 15.92
C ARG A 117 -17.75 5.68 14.62
N GLU A 118 -16.90 5.63 13.62
CA GLU A 118 -17.18 4.97 12.33
C GLU A 118 -17.41 3.47 12.48
N ALA A 119 -16.56 2.77 13.23
CA ALA A 119 -16.71 1.35 13.49
C ALA A 119 -18.08 1.03 14.14
N ARG A 120 -18.52 1.87 15.09
CA ARG A 120 -19.85 1.73 15.71
C ARG A 120 -20.98 2.00 14.71
N ALA A 121 -20.88 3.10 13.96
CA ALA A 121 -21.91 3.49 13.00
C ALA A 121 -22.06 2.46 11.88
N GLN A 122 -20.97 1.86 11.42
CA GLN A 122 -20.94 0.82 10.40
C GLN A 122 -21.13 -0.60 10.95
N ARG A 123 -21.37 -0.76 12.25
CA ARG A 123 -21.48 -2.07 12.93
C ARG A 123 -20.28 -3.00 12.69
N LYS A 124 -19.11 -2.44 12.45
CA LYS A 124 -17.86 -3.19 12.20
C LYS A 124 -17.07 -3.34 13.50
N ALA A 125 -16.38 -4.47 13.65
CA ALA A 125 -15.42 -4.63 14.73
C ALA A 125 -14.31 -3.58 14.60
N LEU A 126 -14.00 -2.85 15.69
CA LEU A 126 -12.96 -1.81 15.69
C LEU A 126 -11.62 -2.32 15.12
N ARG A 127 -11.26 -3.57 15.44
CA ARG A 127 -10.02 -4.19 14.95
C ARG A 127 -10.02 -4.39 13.43
N ALA A 128 -11.16 -4.76 12.83
CA ALA A 128 -11.30 -4.92 11.40
C ALA A 128 -11.23 -3.55 10.69
N HIS A 129 -11.92 -2.54 11.24
CA HIS A 129 -11.88 -1.20 10.69
C HIS A 129 -10.47 -0.58 10.76
N LEU A 130 -9.75 -0.77 11.87
CA LEU A 130 -8.34 -0.37 11.99
C LEU A 130 -7.43 -1.10 11.00
N ALA A 131 -7.63 -2.40 10.79
CA ALA A 131 -6.86 -3.16 9.81
C ALA A 131 -7.07 -2.59 8.39
N HIS A 132 -8.31 -2.27 8.03
CA HIS A 132 -8.65 -1.63 6.77
C HIS A 132 -7.91 -0.29 6.62
N LEU A 133 -8.01 0.62 7.60
CA LEU A 133 -7.36 1.94 7.52
C LEU A 133 -5.83 1.87 7.45
N VAL A 134 -5.20 0.90 8.11
CA VAL A 134 -3.75 0.69 8.00
C VAL A 134 -3.38 0.18 6.60
N VAL A 135 -4.11 -0.79 6.06
CA VAL A 135 -3.89 -1.30 4.69
C VAL A 135 -4.11 -0.18 3.67
N HIS A 136 -5.19 0.58 3.79
CA HIS A 136 -5.53 1.75 2.98
C HIS A 136 -4.39 2.79 2.96
N GLY A 137 -3.93 3.21 4.14
CA GLY A 137 -2.81 4.15 4.25
C GLY A 137 -1.52 3.61 3.63
N MET A 138 -1.23 2.31 3.79
CA MET A 138 -0.06 1.68 3.16
C MET A 138 -0.15 1.67 1.63
N LEU A 139 -1.33 1.48 1.06
CA LEU A 139 -1.53 1.54 -0.39
C LEU A 139 -1.37 2.99 -0.89
N HIS A 140 -1.92 3.97 -0.18
CA HIS A 140 -1.70 5.39 -0.50
C HIS A 140 -0.22 5.79 -0.46
N LEU A 141 0.55 5.35 0.54
CA LEU A 141 2.00 5.60 0.58
C LEU A 141 2.71 5.05 -0.67
N GLN A 142 2.19 4.00 -1.28
CA GLN A 142 2.75 3.37 -2.48
C GLN A 142 2.21 3.96 -3.78
N GLY A 143 1.45 5.06 -3.72
CA GLY A 143 0.95 5.80 -4.88
C GLY A 143 -0.35 5.24 -5.46
N HIS A 144 -1.04 4.36 -4.72
CA HIS A 144 -2.41 4.01 -5.09
C HIS A 144 -3.34 5.13 -4.65
N ASP A 145 -4.16 5.60 -5.57
CA ASP A 145 -5.13 6.66 -5.33
C ASP A 145 -6.55 6.17 -5.65
N HIS A 146 -7.53 6.93 -5.21
CA HIS A 146 -8.95 6.67 -5.44
C HIS A 146 -9.70 7.95 -5.93
N GLU A 147 -8.96 8.91 -6.49
CA GLU A 147 -9.56 10.14 -7.00
C GLU A 147 -10.37 9.92 -8.30
N ARG A 148 -10.06 8.88 -9.07
CA ARG A 148 -10.81 8.46 -10.26
C ARG A 148 -11.49 7.13 -10.02
N ASP A 149 -12.70 6.94 -10.53
CA ASP A 149 -13.52 5.72 -10.30
C ASP A 149 -12.79 4.41 -10.63
N ALA A 150 -12.00 4.38 -11.71
CA ALA A 150 -11.22 3.21 -12.09
C ALA A 150 -10.09 2.90 -11.07
N ASP A 151 -9.44 3.93 -10.53
CA ASP A 151 -8.38 3.82 -9.53
C ASP A 151 -8.98 3.41 -8.19
N ALA A 152 -10.16 3.94 -7.83
CA ALA A 152 -10.91 3.57 -6.64
C ALA A 152 -11.26 2.07 -6.66
N THR A 153 -11.85 1.56 -7.73
CA THR A 153 -12.20 0.15 -7.88
C THR A 153 -10.97 -0.76 -7.77
N SER A 154 -9.84 -0.35 -8.38
CA SER A 154 -8.58 -1.10 -8.31
C SER A 154 -8.02 -1.14 -6.88
N MET A 155 -8.07 -0.02 -6.16
CA MET A 155 -7.61 0.08 -4.78
C MET A 155 -8.47 -0.75 -3.84
N GLU A 156 -9.80 -0.64 -3.93
CA GLU A 156 -10.76 -1.43 -3.15
C GLU A 156 -10.59 -2.94 -3.35
N ALA A 157 -10.37 -3.37 -4.59
CA ALA A 157 -10.10 -4.77 -4.89
C ALA A 157 -8.81 -5.27 -4.22
N ARG A 158 -7.75 -4.43 -4.19
CA ARG A 158 -6.49 -4.75 -3.49
C ARG A 158 -6.68 -4.82 -1.98
N GLU A 159 -7.39 -3.86 -1.40
CA GLU A 159 -7.71 -3.83 0.04
C GLU A 159 -8.45 -5.09 0.45
N THR A 160 -9.52 -5.42 -0.28
CA THR A 160 -10.31 -6.64 -0.05
C THR A 160 -9.44 -7.90 -0.12
N ALA A 161 -8.58 -8.04 -1.14
CA ALA A 161 -7.68 -9.18 -1.28
C ALA A 161 -6.68 -9.28 -0.12
N ILE A 162 -6.12 -8.16 0.33
CA ILE A 162 -5.18 -8.11 1.45
C ILE A 162 -5.89 -8.46 2.75
N LEU A 163 -7.06 -7.86 3.02
CA LEU A 163 -7.84 -8.08 4.23
C LEU A 163 -8.33 -9.52 4.36
N ARG A 164 -8.76 -10.16 3.25
CA ARG A 164 -9.10 -11.59 3.21
C ARG A 164 -7.92 -12.48 3.61
N ARG A 165 -6.71 -12.20 3.13
CA ARG A 165 -5.48 -12.91 3.55
C ARG A 165 -5.19 -12.73 5.04
N LEU A 166 -5.54 -11.57 5.60
CA LEU A 166 -5.43 -11.28 7.03
C LEU A 166 -6.59 -11.87 7.85
N ARG A 167 -7.56 -12.55 7.20
CA ARG A 167 -8.76 -13.15 7.78
C ARG A 167 -9.75 -12.10 8.32
N TYR A 168 -9.86 -10.96 7.65
CA TYR A 168 -10.93 -9.99 7.84
C TYR A 168 -11.98 -10.12 6.73
N ALA A 169 -13.22 -9.74 7.06
CA ALA A 169 -14.29 -9.63 6.08
C ALA A 169 -14.01 -8.51 5.06
N ASP A 170 -14.71 -8.55 3.96
CA ASP A 170 -14.69 -7.50 2.96
C ASP A 170 -15.15 -6.17 3.60
N PRO A 171 -14.33 -5.10 3.55
CA PRO A 171 -14.68 -3.83 4.18
C PRO A 171 -15.80 -3.09 3.45
N TYR A 172 -16.10 -3.45 2.21
CA TYR A 172 -17.09 -2.83 1.33
C TYR A 172 -18.40 -3.62 1.24
N ALA A 173 -18.44 -4.83 1.81
CA ALA A 173 -19.69 -5.59 1.88
C ALA A 173 -20.72 -4.83 2.73
N GLU A 174 -21.95 -4.74 2.19
CA GLU A 174 -23.10 -4.23 2.95
C GLU A 174 -23.36 -5.12 4.18
N ALA A 175 -23.67 -4.50 5.32
CA ALA A 175 -23.91 -5.16 6.59
C ALA A 175 -25.37 -5.60 6.73
#